data_47efadb92ff4bf72c564df1fcd895332
#
_entry.id   47efadb92ff4bf72c564df1fcd895332
#
_cell.length_a   1.000
_cell.length_b   1.000
_cell.length_c   1.000
_cell.angle_alpha   90.00
_cell.angle_beta   90.00
_cell.angle_gamma   90.00
#
_symmetry.space_group_name_H-M   'P 1'
#
loop_
_entity.id
_entity.type
_entity.pdbx_description
1 polymer ?
#
loop_
_entity_poly.entity_id
_entity_poly.type
_entity_poly.pdbx_seq_one_letter_code
_entity_poly.pdbx_strand_id
1 'polypeptide(L)'
;MANGKINVAVENIFPLIKKFLYSDHEIFLRELISNATDAISKLKHLSSIGEVKGEIGDPRIEVKIDKDNKKIHIIDQGVGMTADEVNKYINEVAFSGAEEFLEKYKDNAKDSGIIGHFGLGFYSAFMVAEKVEIITQSHQDTPAVHWTCDGSPEYTLGEADKKGRGTEIILHIAEDSTEFLEEARIRELLNKYNKFMPFPIKFGTKEETLPLPEGAKEDTKPETQTVDNIINNTHPAWTKTPADLKEENYKSFYRELYPMQFEEPLFNIHLNVDYPFNLTGILYFPKIQNDLNLQKDKIQLYQNQVFVTDNVEGIVPEFLTLLRGVIDSPDIPLNVSRSYLQADGAVKKISNYITRKVADKLSSLFKKDRKGFEEKWNDIKVVIEYGMLTEDKFFEKAEQFMLYPTTEGECLTYAELEAALKDSQTDKDGKLIFLYASNLEEQHQYIETAKDKGYKVLLLDSPIIAHLIQKLEGDKDKIAFARVDGDAVENLIKKEEATVSKMSDEEKESLKPLIEAVVPGEKYTIQLEAMDSNGLPFVLTQPEFMRRMKEMQQTGGGMMGAFPEMHTLLVNTNHELVGQILQTKTAKKRERLIQQALDLARLSQNLLKGEALTAFIKRSVDLIK
;
A
#
# COMPACT_ATOMS: atom_id res chain seq x y z
N MET A 1 29.43 -50.30 -2.69
CA MET A 1 28.89 -48.97 -2.35
C MET A 1 29.23 -48.75 -0.90
N ALA A 2 29.92 -47.67 -0.55
CA ALA A 2 30.19 -47.33 0.85
C ALA A 2 29.00 -46.49 1.37
N ASN A 3 28.31 -46.94 2.41
CA ASN A 3 27.30 -46.17 3.11
C ASN A 3 27.98 -45.38 4.23
N GLY A 4 27.93 -44.06 4.16
CA GLY A 4 28.43 -43.15 5.19
C GLY A 4 27.27 -42.31 5.75
N LYS A 5 27.39 -41.87 7.01
CA LYS A 5 26.50 -40.84 7.58
C LYS A 5 27.11 -39.47 7.36
N ILE A 6 26.28 -38.48 7.00
CA ILE A 6 26.71 -37.08 6.97
C ILE A 6 26.81 -36.64 8.44
N ASN A 7 27.99 -36.19 8.86
CA ASN A 7 28.21 -35.67 10.20
C ASN A 7 28.24 -34.12 10.10
N VAL A 8 27.52 -33.46 11.00
CA VAL A 8 27.57 -32.01 11.17
C VAL A 8 28.50 -31.71 12.34
N ALA A 9 29.57 -30.96 12.08
CA ALA A 9 30.46 -30.49 13.16
C ALA A 9 29.76 -29.36 13.92
N VAL A 10 29.41 -29.59 15.17
CA VAL A 10 28.69 -28.63 16.05
C VAL A 10 29.47 -27.33 16.17
N GLU A 11 30.80 -27.38 16.13
CA GLU A 11 31.70 -26.22 16.15
C GLU A 11 31.42 -25.18 15.06
N ASN A 12 30.83 -25.59 13.94
CA ASN A 12 30.51 -24.71 12.82
C ASN A 12 29.05 -24.17 12.85
N ILE A 13 28.18 -24.69 13.71
CA ILE A 13 26.77 -24.33 13.73
C ILE A 13 26.56 -22.91 14.27
N PHE A 14 27.18 -22.54 15.40
CA PHE A 14 27.05 -21.20 15.98
C PHE A 14 27.55 -20.09 15.04
N PRO A 15 28.72 -20.20 14.40
CA PRO A 15 29.15 -19.25 13.39
C PRO A 15 28.21 -19.13 12.19
N LEU A 16 27.61 -20.28 11.76
CA LEU A 16 26.64 -20.28 10.67
C LEU A 16 25.33 -19.60 11.07
N ILE A 17 24.83 -19.86 12.28
CA ILE A 17 23.63 -19.20 12.81
C ILE A 17 23.88 -17.68 12.90
N LYS A 18 25.01 -17.28 13.49
CA LYS A 18 25.38 -15.86 13.65
C LYS A 18 25.54 -15.13 12.31
N LYS A 19 26.02 -15.79 11.26
CA LYS A 19 26.41 -15.16 10.00
C LYS A 19 25.33 -15.26 8.91
N PHE A 20 24.50 -16.30 8.90
CA PHE A 20 23.64 -16.62 7.77
C PHE A 20 22.15 -16.77 8.11
N LEU A 21 21.79 -17.06 9.36
CA LEU A 21 20.39 -17.31 9.72
C LEU A 21 19.63 -16.01 9.97
N TYR A 22 20.29 -15.01 10.53
CA TYR A 22 19.69 -13.74 10.88
C TYR A 22 20.54 -12.60 10.35
N SER A 23 19.95 -11.80 9.47
CA SER A 23 20.60 -10.62 8.90
C SER A 23 20.64 -9.42 9.85
N ASP A 24 19.84 -9.46 10.92
CA ASP A 24 19.66 -8.35 11.85
C ASP A 24 19.74 -8.84 13.32
N HIS A 25 20.64 -8.25 14.08
CA HIS A 25 20.87 -8.60 15.50
C HIS A 25 19.65 -8.27 16.38
N GLU A 26 18.84 -7.29 16.00
CA GLU A 26 17.64 -6.87 16.76
C GLU A 26 16.64 -8.01 16.98
N ILE A 27 16.65 -9.03 16.13
CA ILE A 27 15.70 -10.15 16.15
C ILE A 27 15.80 -10.98 17.43
N PHE A 28 16.94 -10.96 18.13
CA PHE A 28 17.11 -11.75 19.37
C PHE A 28 15.97 -11.52 20.37
N LEU A 29 15.55 -10.27 20.54
CA LEU A 29 14.51 -9.93 21.51
C LEU A 29 13.14 -10.50 21.11
N ARG A 30 12.80 -10.38 19.82
CA ARG A 30 11.58 -10.97 19.26
C ARG A 30 11.53 -12.48 19.49
N GLU A 31 12.61 -13.19 19.19
CA GLU A 31 12.65 -14.66 19.28
C GLU A 31 12.57 -15.12 20.73
N LEU A 32 13.29 -14.49 21.66
CA LEU A 32 13.25 -14.85 23.07
C LEU A 32 11.90 -14.56 23.73
N ILE A 33 11.26 -13.44 23.40
CA ILE A 33 9.90 -13.12 23.85
C ILE A 33 8.87 -14.06 23.23
N SER A 34 9.05 -14.49 21.96
CA SER A 34 8.20 -15.48 21.34
C SER A 34 8.29 -16.83 22.07
N ASN A 35 9.50 -17.26 22.45
CA ASN A 35 9.68 -18.48 23.24
C ASN A 35 9.03 -18.39 24.62
N ALA A 36 9.14 -17.23 25.29
CA ALA A 36 8.46 -16.96 26.56
C ALA A 36 6.93 -17.00 26.41
N THR A 37 6.42 -16.46 25.31
CA THR A 37 4.98 -16.51 24.94
C THR A 37 4.52 -17.96 24.75
N ASP A 38 5.28 -18.77 24.03
CA ASP A 38 4.97 -20.19 23.82
C ASP A 38 4.99 -20.98 25.13
N ALA A 39 5.92 -20.68 26.04
CA ALA A 39 5.96 -21.31 27.36
C ALA A 39 4.69 -21.00 28.18
N ILE A 40 4.17 -19.78 28.11
CA ILE A 40 2.92 -19.39 28.76
C ILE A 40 1.72 -20.01 28.05
N SER A 41 1.69 -20.06 26.71
CA SER A 41 0.62 -20.68 25.92
C SER A 41 0.50 -22.18 26.24
N LYS A 42 1.64 -22.90 26.31
CA LYS A 42 1.69 -24.30 26.72
C LYS A 42 1.14 -24.49 28.13
N LEU A 43 1.52 -23.61 29.08
CA LEU A 43 1.01 -23.66 30.45
C LEU A 43 -0.51 -23.51 30.49
N LYS A 44 -1.06 -22.53 29.79
CA LYS A 44 -2.51 -22.32 29.72
C LYS A 44 -3.24 -23.53 29.13
N HIS A 45 -2.68 -24.11 28.05
CA HIS A 45 -3.25 -25.31 27.44
C HIS A 45 -3.22 -26.51 28.41
N LEU A 46 -2.07 -26.82 29.04
CA LEU A 46 -1.96 -27.90 30.01
C LEU A 46 -2.89 -27.70 31.22
N SER A 47 -3.08 -26.47 31.67
CA SER A 47 -4.04 -26.14 32.71
C SER A 47 -5.47 -26.38 32.27
N SER A 48 -5.83 -26.04 31.05
CA SER A 48 -7.20 -26.22 30.50
C SER A 48 -7.60 -27.69 30.39
N ILE A 49 -6.64 -28.59 30.16
CA ILE A 49 -6.85 -30.03 30.11
C ILE A 49 -6.60 -30.74 31.47
N GLY A 50 -6.28 -29.98 32.52
CA GLY A 50 -6.11 -30.52 33.90
C GLY A 50 -4.76 -31.18 34.16
N GLU A 51 -3.75 -30.99 33.30
CA GLU A 51 -2.40 -31.55 33.49
C GLU A 51 -1.53 -30.70 34.43
N VAL A 52 -1.96 -29.46 34.75
CA VAL A 52 -1.28 -28.58 35.71
C VAL A 52 -2.07 -28.50 37.00
N LYS A 53 -1.43 -28.75 38.14
CA LYS A 53 -2.03 -28.62 39.47
C LYS A 53 -2.00 -27.19 39.98
N GLY A 54 -3.10 -26.69 40.50
CA GLY A 54 -3.22 -25.38 41.12
C GLY A 54 -3.55 -24.25 40.14
N GLU A 55 -3.70 -23.02 40.67
CA GLU A 55 -3.96 -21.85 39.87
C GLU A 55 -2.69 -21.35 39.16
N ILE A 56 -2.82 -21.05 37.88
CA ILE A 56 -1.71 -20.50 37.08
C ILE A 56 -1.54 -18.98 37.25
N GLY A 57 -2.54 -18.30 37.81
CA GLY A 57 -2.55 -16.83 37.94
C GLY A 57 -2.60 -16.13 36.58
N ASP A 58 -2.12 -14.90 36.54
CA ASP A 58 -2.00 -14.09 35.32
C ASP A 58 -0.54 -14.05 34.88
N PRO A 59 -0.07 -15.05 34.12
CA PRO A 59 1.32 -15.15 33.73
C PRO A 59 1.70 -14.02 32.77
N ARG A 60 2.89 -13.48 32.98
CA ARG A 60 3.45 -12.37 32.22
C ARG A 60 4.91 -12.59 31.87
N ILE A 61 5.42 -11.79 30.98
CA ILE A 61 6.81 -11.72 30.58
C ILE A 61 7.40 -10.44 31.21
N GLU A 62 8.61 -10.49 31.74
CA GLU A 62 9.30 -9.33 32.26
C GLU A 62 10.66 -9.20 31.57
N VAL A 63 10.98 -7.99 31.10
CA VAL A 63 12.30 -7.64 30.55
C VAL A 63 12.95 -6.65 31.51
N LYS A 64 14.21 -6.94 31.92
CA LYS A 64 15.00 -6.07 32.78
C LYS A 64 16.37 -5.84 32.18
N ILE A 65 16.92 -4.65 32.39
CA ILE A 65 18.29 -4.29 32.06
C ILE A 65 19.06 -4.07 33.36
N ASP A 66 20.16 -4.80 33.50
CA ASP A 66 21.17 -4.55 34.54
C ASP A 66 22.39 -3.94 33.86
N LYS A 67 22.39 -2.62 33.78
CA LYS A 67 23.41 -1.85 33.07
C LYS A 67 24.78 -1.96 33.70
N ASP A 68 24.84 -2.05 35.02
CA ASP A 68 26.10 -2.11 35.79
C ASP A 68 26.83 -3.43 35.55
N ASN A 69 26.08 -4.54 35.41
CA ASN A 69 26.63 -5.86 35.14
C ASN A 69 26.56 -6.25 33.65
N LYS A 70 26.15 -5.32 32.76
CA LYS A 70 25.98 -5.53 31.33
C LYS A 70 25.07 -6.72 30.97
N LYS A 71 23.91 -6.86 31.67
CA LYS A 71 23.00 -7.98 31.49
C LYS A 71 21.61 -7.53 31.05
N ILE A 72 20.96 -8.40 30.28
CA ILE A 72 19.53 -8.31 30.00
C ILE A 72 18.89 -9.59 30.51
N HIS A 73 17.79 -9.45 31.24
CA HIS A 73 17.00 -10.53 31.76
C HIS A 73 15.66 -10.61 31.03
N ILE A 74 15.29 -11.80 30.57
CA ILE A 74 13.99 -12.09 29.99
C ILE A 74 13.37 -13.21 30.84
N ILE A 75 12.29 -12.89 31.52
CA ILE A 75 11.67 -13.73 32.56
C ILE A 75 10.25 -14.06 32.13
N ASP A 76 9.91 -15.34 32.07
CA ASP A 76 8.54 -15.81 31.86
C ASP A 76 8.02 -16.59 33.08
N GLN A 77 6.71 -16.68 33.17
CA GLN A 77 5.98 -17.47 34.15
C GLN A 77 5.28 -18.67 33.49
N GLY A 78 5.88 -19.21 32.42
CA GLY A 78 5.37 -20.34 31.66
C GLY A 78 5.60 -21.71 32.31
N VAL A 79 5.62 -22.75 31.49
CA VAL A 79 5.78 -24.16 31.96
C VAL A 79 7.12 -24.44 32.63
N GLY A 80 8.17 -23.66 32.31
CA GLY A 80 9.54 -23.98 32.70
C GLY A 80 10.06 -25.26 32.04
N MET A 81 11.24 -25.71 32.45
CA MET A 81 11.88 -26.92 31.90
C MET A 81 12.52 -27.74 33.00
N THR A 82 12.46 -29.08 32.86
CA THR A 82 13.27 -30.06 33.63
C THR A 82 14.69 -30.13 33.04
N ALA A 83 15.62 -30.77 33.73
CA ALA A 83 16.98 -31.02 33.23
C ALA A 83 16.99 -31.78 31.90
N ASP A 84 16.13 -32.79 31.77
CA ASP A 84 16.00 -33.56 30.51
C ASP A 84 15.43 -32.72 29.38
N GLU A 85 14.47 -31.84 29.67
CA GLU A 85 13.90 -30.90 28.68
C GLU A 85 14.92 -29.85 28.26
N VAL A 86 15.77 -29.37 29.17
CA VAL A 86 16.90 -28.47 28.82
C VAL A 86 17.87 -29.18 27.88
N ASN A 87 18.23 -30.42 28.19
CA ASN A 87 19.11 -31.19 27.30
C ASN A 87 18.48 -31.37 25.90
N LYS A 88 17.18 -31.63 25.83
CA LYS A 88 16.47 -31.90 24.60
C LYS A 88 16.18 -30.67 23.77
N TYR A 89 15.72 -29.55 24.40
CA TYR A 89 15.23 -28.38 23.71
C TYR A 89 16.27 -27.27 23.54
N ILE A 90 17.32 -27.28 24.38
CA ILE A 90 18.38 -26.26 24.35
C ILE A 90 19.68 -26.82 23.78
N ASN A 91 20.05 -28.07 24.08
CA ASN A 91 21.32 -28.63 23.62
C ASN A 91 21.20 -29.38 22.28
N GLU A 92 20.00 -29.77 21.82
CA GLU A 92 19.78 -30.35 20.50
C GLU A 92 19.36 -29.23 19.52
N VAL A 93 20.28 -28.80 18.66
CA VAL A 93 20.04 -27.72 17.70
C VAL A 93 18.98 -28.16 16.67
N ALA A 94 18.05 -27.25 16.33
CA ALA A 94 16.92 -27.48 15.43
C ALA A 94 15.89 -28.50 15.93
N PHE A 95 15.84 -28.77 17.23
CA PHE A 95 14.75 -29.53 17.84
C PHE A 95 13.71 -28.57 18.42
N SER A 96 12.46 -28.67 17.92
CA SER A 96 11.36 -27.80 18.34
C SER A 96 10.47 -28.46 19.39
N GLY A 97 10.58 -28.02 20.64
CA GLY A 97 9.64 -28.43 21.70
C GLY A 97 8.20 -27.90 21.48
N ALA A 98 8.03 -26.90 20.61
CA ALA A 98 6.73 -26.41 20.18
C ALA A 98 6.08 -27.38 19.19
N GLU A 99 6.83 -27.90 18.23
CA GLU A 99 6.36 -28.85 17.23
C GLU A 99 5.98 -30.18 17.87
N GLU A 100 6.81 -30.70 18.81
CA GLU A 100 6.49 -31.88 19.59
C GLU A 100 5.20 -31.71 20.41
N PHE A 101 5.00 -30.53 21.01
CA PHE A 101 3.78 -30.22 21.75
C PHE A 101 2.55 -30.22 20.82
N LEU A 102 2.64 -29.60 19.66
CA LEU A 102 1.57 -29.57 18.66
C LEU A 102 1.24 -30.99 18.15
N GLU A 103 2.25 -31.86 17.98
CA GLU A 103 2.04 -33.25 17.58
C GLU A 103 1.34 -34.08 18.67
N LYS A 104 1.74 -33.88 19.93
CA LYS A 104 1.16 -34.60 21.07
C LYS A 104 -0.31 -34.27 21.31
N TYR A 105 -0.70 -33.01 21.06
CA TYR A 105 -2.04 -32.46 21.35
C TYR A 105 -2.84 -32.11 20.09
N LYS A 106 -2.58 -32.77 18.95
CA LYS A 106 -3.14 -32.46 17.61
C LYS A 106 -4.64 -32.17 17.57
N ASP A 107 -5.42 -32.89 18.36
CA ASP A 107 -6.88 -32.77 18.34
C ASP A 107 -7.41 -31.54 19.12
N ASN A 108 -6.61 -31.02 20.06
CA ASN A 108 -7.00 -29.92 20.96
C ASN A 108 -6.12 -28.66 20.86
N ALA A 109 -5.01 -28.74 20.12
CA ALA A 109 -4.00 -27.69 20.09
C ALA A 109 -4.06 -26.75 18.87
N LYS A 110 -5.05 -26.89 17.97
CA LYS A 110 -5.19 -26.05 16.77
C LYS A 110 -5.30 -24.57 17.08
N ASP A 111 -5.81 -24.21 18.25
CA ASP A 111 -5.98 -22.83 18.73
C ASP A 111 -4.97 -22.45 19.82
N SER A 112 -3.89 -23.20 19.99
CA SER A 112 -2.93 -22.97 21.09
C SER A 112 -2.07 -21.70 20.92
N GLY A 113 -2.10 -21.04 19.75
CA GLY A 113 -1.36 -19.81 19.49
C GLY A 113 0.17 -19.97 19.59
N ILE A 114 0.69 -21.18 19.39
CA ILE A 114 2.13 -21.47 19.43
C ILE A 114 2.82 -20.84 18.21
N ILE A 115 3.95 -20.18 18.45
CA ILE A 115 4.69 -19.35 17.51
C ILE A 115 5.92 -20.06 16.95
N GLY A 116 6.63 -20.80 17.81
CA GLY A 116 7.92 -21.45 17.47
C GLY A 116 7.77 -22.74 16.69
N HIS A 117 8.47 -22.87 15.55
CA HIS A 117 8.43 -24.08 14.71
C HIS A 117 9.82 -24.68 14.43
N PHE A 118 10.90 -23.89 14.49
CA PHE A 118 12.19 -24.31 13.94
C PHE A 118 13.24 -24.75 14.98
N GLY A 119 13.00 -24.52 16.27
CA GLY A 119 13.98 -24.85 17.32
C GLY A 119 15.31 -24.08 17.25
N LEU A 120 15.32 -22.93 16.56
CA LEU A 120 16.53 -22.13 16.35
C LEU A 120 16.46 -20.75 16.99
N GLY A 121 15.27 -20.27 17.36
CA GLY A 121 15.05 -18.92 17.89
C GLY A 121 15.88 -18.60 19.14
N PHE A 122 16.06 -19.56 20.04
CA PHE A 122 16.88 -19.39 21.26
C PHE A 122 18.32 -18.99 20.95
N TYR A 123 18.92 -19.53 19.91
CA TYR A 123 20.32 -19.28 19.57
C TYR A 123 20.58 -17.86 19.05
N SER A 124 19.54 -17.10 18.74
CA SER A 124 19.64 -15.67 18.44
C SER A 124 20.22 -14.87 19.61
N ALA A 125 20.12 -15.39 20.83
CA ALA A 125 20.74 -14.81 22.03
C ALA A 125 22.25 -14.60 21.86
N PHE A 126 22.95 -15.53 21.20
CA PHE A 126 24.40 -15.46 20.98
C PHE A 126 24.81 -14.44 19.89
N MET A 127 23.85 -13.78 19.25
CA MET A 127 24.15 -12.68 18.33
C MET A 127 24.59 -11.42 19.08
N VAL A 128 24.09 -11.25 20.31
CA VAL A 128 24.30 -10.04 21.13
C VAL A 128 24.98 -10.33 22.46
N ALA A 129 25.05 -11.60 22.88
CA ALA A 129 25.61 -12.03 24.15
C ALA A 129 26.89 -12.84 23.96
N GLU A 130 27.90 -12.60 24.80
CA GLU A 130 29.11 -13.41 24.92
C GLU A 130 28.90 -14.65 25.81
N LYS A 131 27.87 -14.61 26.68
CA LYS A 131 27.47 -15.71 27.54
C LYS A 131 25.97 -15.65 27.79
N VAL A 132 25.31 -16.80 27.81
CA VAL A 132 23.89 -16.96 28.12
C VAL A 132 23.70 -17.90 29.28
N GLU A 133 22.84 -17.50 30.22
CA GLU A 133 22.43 -18.35 31.36
C GLU A 133 20.93 -18.58 31.29
N ILE A 134 20.49 -19.78 31.65
CA ILE A 134 19.07 -20.15 31.79
C ILE A 134 18.87 -20.64 33.23
N ILE A 135 17.95 -20.03 33.96
CA ILE A 135 17.51 -20.47 35.28
C ILE A 135 16.03 -20.84 35.15
N THR A 136 15.68 -22.12 35.24
CA THR A 136 14.33 -22.59 34.94
C THR A 136 13.80 -23.55 36.00
N GLN A 137 12.50 -23.44 36.31
CA GLN A 137 11.74 -24.33 37.18
C GLN A 137 10.53 -24.85 36.43
N SER A 138 10.47 -26.15 36.22
CA SER A 138 9.34 -26.83 35.58
C SER A 138 8.06 -26.68 36.40
N HIS A 139 6.90 -26.74 35.74
CA HIS A 139 5.60 -26.94 36.39
C HIS A 139 5.45 -28.31 37.05
N GLN A 140 6.33 -29.26 36.71
CA GLN A 140 6.47 -30.55 37.33
C GLN A 140 7.23 -30.43 38.64
N ASP A 141 7.05 -31.38 39.53
CA ASP A 141 7.73 -31.42 40.85
C ASP A 141 9.18 -31.95 40.69
N THR A 142 10.05 -31.13 40.06
CA THR A 142 11.45 -31.45 39.78
C THR A 142 12.35 -30.32 40.32
N PRO A 143 13.64 -30.55 40.61
CA PRO A 143 14.57 -29.48 40.98
C PRO A 143 14.68 -28.38 39.90
N ALA A 144 14.90 -27.15 40.31
CA ALA A 144 15.23 -26.08 39.41
C ALA A 144 16.60 -26.27 38.76
N VAL A 145 16.77 -25.81 37.54
CA VAL A 145 17.96 -26.05 36.73
C VAL A 145 18.65 -24.75 36.36
N HIS A 146 19.98 -24.74 36.45
CA HIS A 146 20.85 -23.69 35.95
C HIS A 146 21.71 -24.23 34.82
N TRP A 147 21.55 -23.66 33.63
CA TRP A 147 22.34 -23.93 32.44
C TRP A 147 23.12 -22.69 32.02
N THR A 148 24.35 -22.86 31.55
CA THR A 148 25.16 -21.76 31.04
C THR A 148 26.03 -22.19 29.86
N CYS A 149 26.20 -21.31 28.88
CA CYS A 149 27.05 -21.48 27.69
C CYS A 149 27.61 -20.13 27.24
N ASP A 150 28.84 -20.14 26.76
CA ASP A 150 29.55 -18.95 26.22
C ASP A 150 29.56 -18.92 24.69
N GLY A 151 28.70 -19.71 24.03
CA GLY A 151 28.63 -19.82 22.58
C GLY A 151 29.66 -20.81 22.00
N SER A 152 30.43 -21.50 22.85
CA SER A 152 31.19 -22.70 22.47
C SER A 152 30.26 -23.92 22.44
N PRO A 153 30.70 -25.07 21.90
CA PRO A 153 29.93 -26.32 21.98
C PRO A 153 29.76 -26.87 23.41
N GLU A 154 30.46 -26.29 24.37
CA GLU A 154 30.43 -26.73 25.76
C GLU A 154 29.40 -25.93 26.57
N TYR A 155 28.71 -26.61 27.45
CA TYR A 155 27.77 -26.02 28.39
C TYR A 155 27.96 -26.59 29.79
N THR A 156 27.46 -25.89 30.80
CA THR A 156 27.35 -26.41 32.15
C THR A 156 25.88 -26.53 32.56
N LEU A 157 25.52 -27.60 33.26
CA LEU A 157 24.18 -27.87 33.77
C LEU A 157 24.28 -28.24 35.25
N GLY A 158 23.51 -27.56 36.10
CA GLY A 158 23.47 -27.81 37.52
C GLY A 158 22.11 -27.50 38.13
N GLU A 159 21.99 -27.68 39.44
CA GLU A 159 20.79 -27.27 40.18
C GLU A 159 20.78 -25.77 40.47
N ALA A 160 19.60 -25.16 40.58
CA ALA A 160 19.39 -23.78 40.91
C ALA A 160 18.44 -23.61 42.09
N ASP A 161 18.54 -22.50 42.80
CA ASP A 161 17.54 -22.07 43.78
C ASP A 161 16.57 -21.06 43.15
N LYS A 162 15.60 -21.56 42.38
CA LYS A 162 14.52 -20.76 41.80
C LYS A 162 13.20 -21.14 42.45
N LYS A 163 12.51 -20.15 43.01
CA LYS A 163 11.17 -20.33 43.57
C LYS A 163 10.10 -20.00 42.50
N GLY A 164 9.20 -20.93 42.30
CA GLY A 164 8.12 -20.78 41.32
C GLY A 164 8.53 -21.14 39.88
N ARG A 165 7.55 -21.64 39.12
CA ARG A 165 7.71 -22.10 37.74
C ARG A 165 8.08 -20.96 36.78
N GLY A 166 8.61 -21.33 35.62
CA GLY A 166 8.98 -20.43 34.54
C GLY A 166 10.48 -20.38 34.29
N THR A 167 10.87 -19.57 33.33
CA THR A 167 12.25 -19.48 32.88
C THR A 167 12.76 -18.06 32.96
N GLU A 168 14.00 -17.88 33.34
CA GLU A 168 14.76 -16.65 33.26
C GLU A 168 15.96 -16.89 32.35
N ILE A 169 16.05 -16.10 31.27
CA ILE A 169 17.19 -16.07 30.36
C ILE A 169 17.97 -14.82 30.66
N ILE A 170 19.28 -14.99 30.94
CA ILE A 170 20.21 -13.90 31.27
C ILE A 170 21.24 -13.80 30.16
N LEU A 171 21.25 -12.67 29.47
CA LEU A 171 22.19 -12.36 28.41
C LEU A 171 23.31 -11.48 28.94
N HIS A 172 24.55 -11.95 28.92
CA HIS A 172 25.73 -11.14 29.16
C HIS A 172 26.11 -10.46 27.86
N ILE A 173 25.84 -9.17 27.76
CA ILE A 173 25.91 -8.42 26.50
C ILE A 173 27.36 -8.21 26.08
N ALA A 174 27.68 -8.59 24.87
CA ALA A 174 29.00 -8.44 24.25
C ALA A 174 29.36 -6.95 24.05
N GLU A 175 30.67 -6.65 23.99
CA GLU A 175 31.16 -5.26 23.85
C GLU A 175 30.69 -4.56 22.57
N ASP A 176 30.49 -5.31 21.48
CA ASP A 176 29.98 -4.80 20.18
C ASP A 176 28.47 -4.59 20.17
N SER A 177 27.76 -4.98 21.21
CA SER A 177 26.30 -5.01 21.29
C SER A 177 25.76 -4.16 22.46
N THR A 178 26.58 -3.25 23.03
CA THR A 178 26.22 -2.44 24.19
C THR A 178 25.07 -1.47 23.99
N GLU A 179 24.67 -1.20 22.72
CA GLU A 179 23.47 -0.43 22.40
C GLU A 179 22.20 -1.02 23.03
N PHE A 180 22.14 -2.35 23.19
CA PHE A 180 20.99 -3.04 23.78
C PHE A 180 20.91 -2.89 25.33
N LEU A 181 21.89 -2.30 25.98
CA LEU A 181 21.81 -1.91 27.38
C LEU A 181 21.09 -0.57 27.60
N GLU A 182 20.76 0.14 26.52
CA GLU A 182 20.01 1.38 26.61
C GLU A 182 18.48 1.11 26.62
N GLU A 183 17.79 1.64 27.65
CA GLU A 183 16.34 1.45 27.80
C GLU A 183 15.56 1.91 26.57
N ALA A 184 15.96 3.03 25.97
CA ALA A 184 15.31 3.57 24.78
C ALA A 184 15.35 2.58 23.62
N ARG A 185 16.50 1.89 23.45
CA ARG A 185 16.69 0.90 22.38
C ARG A 185 15.84 -0.34 22.60
N ILE A 186 15.84 -0.90 23.80
CA ILE A 186 14.98 -2.05 24.12
C ILE A 186 13.49 -1.69 23.99
N ARG A 187 13.08 -0.51 24.43
CA ARG A 187 11.71 -0.02 24.29
C ARG A 187 11.30 0.12 22.83
N GLU A 188 12.19 0.63 21.99
CA GLU A 188 11.97 0.70 20.53
C GLU A 188 11.74 -0.70 19.94
N LEU A 189 12.59 -1.68 20.26
CA LEU A 189 12.48 -3.05 19.77
C LEU A 189 11.22 -3.76 20.27
N LEU A 190 10.88 -3.60 21.55
CA LEU A 190 9.64 -4.14 22.11
C LEU A 190 8.40 -3.56 21.40
N ASN A 191 8.40 -2.26 21.13
CA ASN A 191 7.31 -1.62 20.39
C ASN A 191 7.26 -2.06 18.91
N LYS A 192 8.42 -2.31 18.30
CA LYS A 192 8.50 -2.74 16.90
C LYS A 192 8.01 -4.18 16.72
N TYR A 193 8.49 -5.11 17.53
CA TYR A 193 8.30 -6.54 17.32
C TYR A 193 7.23 -7.18 18.21
N ASN A 194 6.98 -6.64 19.39
CA ASN A 194 6.21 -7.30 20.45
C ASN A 194 4.98 -6.51 20.90
N LYS A 195 4.66 -5.41 20.21
CA LYS A 195 3.57 -4.47 20.56
C LYS A 195 2.21 -5.13 20.77
N PHE A 196 1.95 -6.23 20.11
CA PHE A 196 0.65 -6.89 20.13
C PHE A 196 0.69 -8.35 20.62
N MET A 197 1.77 -8.73 21.28
CA MET A 197 1.90 -10.07 21.86
C MET A 197 0.74 -10.40 22.82
N PRO A 198 0.28 -11.67 22.86
CA PRO A 198 -0.93 -12.06 23.60
C PRO A 198 -0.79 -12.06 25.13
N PHE A 199 0.42 -11.90 25.66
CA PHE A 199 0.65 -11.84 27.10
C PHE A 199 1.30 -10.52 27.48
N PRO A 200 1.00 -9.99 28.71
CA PRO A 200 1.58 -8.73 29.16
C PRO A 200 3.11 -8.80 29.23
N ILE A 201 3.76 -7.79 28.66
CA ILE A 201 5.20 -7.61 28.71
C ILE A 201 5.49 -6.41 29.59
N LYS A 202 6.07 -6.69 30.77
CA LYS A 202 6.51 -5.66 31.71
C LYS A 202 7.92 -5.19 31.35
N PHE A 203 8.06 -3.88 31.16
CA PHE A 203 9.36 -3.25 30.99
C PHE A 203 9.44 -1.96 31.82
N GLY A 204 10.07 -2.05 32.98
CA GLY A 204 10.16 -0.98 33.97
C GLY A 204 8.85 -0.70 34.71
N THR A 205 8.76 0.50 35.24
CA THR A 205 7.59 1.03 35.97
C THR A 205 7.17 2.38 35.39
N LYS A 206 5.92 2.78 35.63
CA LYS A 206 5.40 4.10 35.31
C LYS A 206 4.63 4.68 36.48
N GLU A 207 4.59 6.01 36.58
CA GLU A 207 3.69 6.71 37.51
C GLU A 207 2.31 6.83 36.88
N GLU A 208 1.29 6.38 37.60
CA GLU A 208 -0.10 6.51 37.22
C GLU A 208 -0.82 7.43 38.20
N THR A 209 -1.52 8.41 37.66
CA THR A 209 -2.30 9.34 38.45
C THR A 209 -3.63 8.68 38.83
N LEU A 210 -3.88 8.55 40.14
CA LEU A 210 -5.14 8.01 40.63
C LEU A 210 -6.28 8.99 40.38
N PRO A 211 -7.48 8.51 39.99
CA PRO A 211 -8.64 9.37 39.88
C PRO A 211 -8.96 9.99 41.23
N LEU A 212 -9.29 11.28 41.21
CA LEU A 212 -9.69 11.97 42.43
C LEU A 212 -10.96 11.32 43.01
N PRO A 213 -11.05 11.12 44.34
CA PRO A 213 -12.29 10.61 44.96
C PRO A 213 -13.50 11.53 44.66
N GLU A 214 -14.69 10.94 44.51
CA GLU A 214 -15.93 11.72 44.34
C GLU A 214 -16.07 12.73 45.49
N GLY A 215 -16.11 14.02 45.14
CA GLY A 215 -16.22 15.12 46.14
C GLY A 215 -14.88 15.77 46.52
N ALA A 216 -13.79 15.47 45.86
CA ALA A 216 -12.50 16.15 46.07
C ALA A 216 -12.63 17.66 45.79
N LYS A 217 -12.00 18.50 46.60
CA LYS A 217 -11.92 19.95 46.36
C LYS A 217 -11.08 20.26 45.13
N GLU A 218 -11.41 21.36 44.41
CA GLU A 218 -10.70 21.78 43.16
C GLU A 218 -9.17 21.91 43.32
N ASP A 219 -8.62 22.11 44.51
CA ASP A 219 -7.21 22.22 44.79
C ASP A 219 -6.51 20.90 45.23
N THR A 220 -7.25 19.76 45.20
CA THR A 220 -6.68 18.47 45.59
C THR A 220 -5.73 17.97 44.50
N LYS A 221 -4.42 17.91 44.82
CA LYS A 221 -3.46 17.28 43.87
C LYS A 221 -3.74 15.79 43.80
N PRO A 222 -3.85 15.24 42.58
CA PRO A 222 -4.03 13.80 42.43
C PRO A 222 -2.81 13.05 42.97
N GLU A 223 -3.05 11.94 43.66
CA GLU A 223 -1.99 11.04 44.12
C GLU A 223 -1.47 10.24 42.94
N THR A 224 -0.16 10.04 42.87
CA THR A 224 0.49 9.19 41.87
C THR A 224 0.91 7.88 42.52
N GLN A 225 0.68 6.77 41.82
CA GLN A 225 1.12 5.44 42.23
C GLN A 225 2.09 4.88 41.19
N THR A 226 3.19 4.31 41.62
CA THR A 226 4.11 3.57 40.76
C THR A 226 3.52 2.20 40.44
N VAL A 227 3.25 1.93 39.17
CA VAL A 227 2.71 0.65 38.67
C VAL A 227 3.67 0.02 37.65
N ASP A 228 3.52 -1.29 37.45
CA ASP A 228 4.26 -1.98 36.40
C ASP A 228 3.94 -1.36 35.02
N ASN A 229 4.97 -1.10 34.23
CA ASN A 229 4.78 -0.58 32.89
C ASN A 229 4.60 -1.74 31.90
N ILE A 230 3.35 -2.04 31.52
CA ILE A 230 3.02 -2.99 30.45
C ILE A 230 3.08 -2.25 29.13
N ILE A 231 3.92 -2.72 28.20
CA ILE A 231 4.25 -1.99 26.98
C ILE A 231 3.43 -2.42 25.76
N ASN A 232 2.76 -3.54 25.84
CA ASN A 232 2.03 -4.14 24.71
C ASN A 232 0.51 -4.15 24.91
N ASN A 233 -0.22 -4.16 23.81
CA ASN A 233 -1.67 -4.36 23.77
C ASN A 233 -1.97 -5.85 23.51
N THR A 234 -2.42 -6.57 24.50
CA THR A 234 -2.67 -8.02 24.44
C THR A 234 -3.96 -8.40 23.71
N HIS A 235 -4.84 -7.44 23.46
CA HIS A 235 -6.15 -7.65 22.81
C HIS A 235 -6.37 -6.61 21.70
N PRO A 236 -5.53 -6.60 20.67
CA PRO A 236 -5.66 -5.64 19.58
C PRO A 236 -6.98 -5.83 18.83
N ALA A 237 -7.43 -4.78 18.15
CA ALA A 237 -8.76 -4.77 17.55
C ALA A 237 -9.01 -5.89 16.54
N TRP A 238 -7.99 -6.33 15.79
CA TRP A 238 -8.16 -7.37 14.78
C TRP A 238 -8.39 -8.79 15.34
N THR A 239 -8.10 -9.03 16.62
CA THR A 239 -8.37 -10.34 17.27
C THR A 239 -9.81 -10.47 17.75
N LYS A 240 -10.58 -9.36 17.73
CA LYS A 240 -11.98 -9.32 18.16
C LYS A 240 -12.90 -9.62 16.98
N THR A 241 -14.13 -10.08 17.26
CA THR A 241 -15.09 -10.24 16.18
C THR A 241 -15.57 -8.88 15.65
N PRO A 242 -15.90 -8.75 14.36
CA PRO A 242 -16.41 -7.47 13.82
C PRO A 242 -17.66 -6.98 14.55
N ALA A 243 -18.48 -7.88 15.11
CA ALA A 243 -19.71 -7.54 15.84
C ALA A 243 -19.44 -6.83 17.18
N ASP A 244 -18.27 -7.07 17.79
CA ASP A 244 -17.88 -6.50 19.08
C ASP A 244 -17.25 -5.10 18.95
N LEU A 245 -17.01 -4.64 17.71
CA LEU A 245 -16.31 -3.40 17.43
C LEU A 245 -17.25 -2.34 16.86
N LYS A 246 -17.08 -1.13 17.39
CA LYS A 246 -17.71 0.10 16.88
C LYS A 246 -16.71 0.87 16.02
N GLU A 247 -17.19 1.81 15.23
CA GLU A 247 -16.35 2.64 14.35
C GLU A 247 -15.20 3.33 15.12
N GLU A 248 -15.48 3.82 16.34
CA GLU A 248 -14.46 4.46 17.17
C GLU A 248 -13.32 3.50 17.57
N ASN A 249 -13.61 2.21 17.76
CA ASN A 249 -12.56 1.22 18.03
C ASN A 249 -11.61 1.04 16.84
N TYR A 250 -12.13 1.06 15.61
CA TYR A 250 -11.31 1.02 14.40
C TYR A 250 -10.44 2.27 14.26
N LYS A 251 -10.98 3.45 14.54
CA LYS A 251 -10.24 4.71 14.49
C LYS A 251 -9.16 4.78 15.57
N SER A 252 -9.49 4.39 16.81
CA SER A 252 -8.50 4.30 17.89
C SER A 252 -7.37 3.35 17.55
N PHE A 253 -7.71 2.20 16.98
CA PHE A 253 -6.71 1.23 16.55
C PHE A 253 -5.84 1.75 15.39
N TYR A 254 -6.39 2.49 14.45
CA TYR A 254 -5.63 3.15 13.39
C TYR A 254 -4.61 4.15 13.97
N ARG A 255 -5.01 4.98 14.94
CA ARG A 255 -4.11 5.91 15.63
C ARG A 255 -3.04 5.19 16.45
N GLU A 256 -3.36 4.02 17.02
CA GLU A 256 -2.40 3.16 17.70
C GLU A 256 -1.35 2.60 16.74
N LEU A 257 -1.75 2.17 15.54
CA LEU A 257 -0.82 1.66 14.51
C LEU A 257 0.05 2.77 13.94
N TYR A 258 -0.52 3.95 13.69
CA TYR A 258 0.11 5.06 12.98
C TYR A 258 0.02 6.37 13.79
N PRO A 259 0.74 6.47 14.92
CA PRO A 259 0.60 7.61 15.85
C PRO A 259 1.04 8.96 15.26
N MET A 260 1.83 8.95 14.18
CA MET A 260 2.26 10.16 13.47
C MET A 260 1.30 10.60 12.35
N GLN A 261 0.22 9.83 12.11
CA GLN A 261 -0.80 10.16 11.12
C GLN A 261 -1.95 10.91 11.79
N PHE A 262 -2.18 12.13 11.34
CA PHE A 262 -3.25 12.99 11.88
C PHE A 262 -4.57 12.80 11.15
N GLU A 263 -4.54 12.27 9.91
CA GLU A 263 -5.74 12.05 9.10
C GLU A 263 -6.38 10.71 9.43
N GLU A 264 -7.70 10.72 9.54
CA GLU A 264 -8.48 9.49 9.72
C GLU A 264 -8.60 8.73 8.40
N PRO A 265 -8.65 7.39 8.43
CA PRO A 265 -8.91 6.59 7.25
C PRO A 265 -10.33 6.82 6.73
N LEU A 266 -10.52 6.69 5.42
CA LEU A 266 -11.83 6.84 4.77
C LEU A 266 -12.83 5.78 5.21
N PHE A 267 -12.36 4.55 5.37
CA PHE A 267 -13.09 3.38 5.87
C PHE A 267 -12.12 2.24 6.15
N ASN A 268 -12.64 1.18 6.75
CA ASN A 268 -11.87 -0.02 7.08
C ASN A 268 -12.52 -1.28 6.49
N ILE A 269 -11.72 -2.34 6.39
CA ILE A 269 -12.13 -3.69 6.04
C ILE A 269 -11.60 -4.62 7.13
N HIS A 270 -12.50 -5.22 7.89
CA HIS A 270 -12.15 -6.23 8.88
C HIS A 270 -12.12 -7.61 8.22
N LEU A 271 -10.96 -8.26 8.25
CA LEU A 271 -10.75 -9.63 7.81
C LEU A 271 -10.92 -10.55 9.01
N ASN A 272 -11.77 -11.56 8.89
CA ASN A 272 -11.98 -12.57 9.92
C ASN A 272 -12.45 -13.86 9.24
N VAL A 273 -11.57 -14.83 9.12
CA VAL A 273 -11.77 -16.11 8.44
C VAL A 273 -11.03 -17.20 9.19
N ASP A 274 -11.70 -18.32 9.40
CA ASP A 274 -11.21 -19.52 10.07
C ASP A 274 -11.17 -20.76 9.14
N TYR A 275 -11.78 -20.67 7.97
CA TYR A 275 -11.80 -21.74 6.97
C TYR A 275 -11.87 -21.18 5.54
N PRO A 276 -11.12 -21.68 4.57
CA PRO A 276 -10.17 -22.82 4.58
C PRO A 276 -8.76 -22.48 5.08
N PHE A 277 -8.54 -21.31 5.59
CA PHE A 277 -7.31 -20.82 6.23
C PHE A 277 -7.69 -19.84 7.33
N ASN A 278 -6.80 -19.66 8.30
CA ASN A 278 -6.96 -18.67 9.35
C ASN A 278 -6.38 -17.33 8.87
N LEU A 279 -7.22 -16.30 8.85
CA LEU A 279 -6.81 -14.94 8.50
C LEU A 279 -7.64 -13.95 9.30
N THR A 280 -6.96 -13.15 10.09
CA THR A 280 -7.54 -11.99 10.76
C THR A 280 -6.80 -10.73 10.33
N GLY A 281 -7.41 -9.57 10.54
CA GLY A 281 -6.75 -8.31 10.20
C GLY A 281 -7.72 -7.17 10.01
N ILE A 282 -7.18 -5.97 9.93
CA ILE A 282 -7.94 -4.77 9.60
C ILE A 282 -7.12 -3.99 8.56
N LEU A 283 -7.71 -3.79 7.39
CA LEU A 283 -7.17 -2.95 6.35
C LEU A 283 -7.87 -1.60 6.38
N TYR A 284 -7.12 -0.53 6.18
CA TYR A 284 -7.60 0.83 6.14
C TYR A 284 -7.33 1.47 4.78
N PHE A 285 -8.32 2.17 4.24
CA PHE A 285 -8.14 3.04 3.09
C PHE A 285 -7.72 4.42 3.59
N PRO A 286 -6.47 4.83 3.35
CA PRO A 286 -6.02 6.17 3.68
C PRO A 286 -6.60 7.18 2.70
N LYS A 287 -6.60 8.47 3.05
CA LYS A 287 -6.73 9.52 2.05
C LYS A 287 -5.44 9.57 1.23
N ILE A 288 -5.58 9.35 -0.06
CA ILE A 288 -4.45 9.44 -0.99
C ILE A 288 -4.36 10.89 -1.44
N GLN A 289 -3.50 11.68 -0.79
CA GLN A 289 -3.11 12.98 -1.32
C GLN A 289 -2.16 12.75 -2.49
N ASN A 290 -2.17 13.64 -3.48
CA ASN A 290 -1.34 13.57 -4.70
C ASN A 290 0.19 13.55 -4.46
N ASP A 291 0.63 13.45 -3.22
CA ASP A 291 2.02 13.37 -2.84
C ASP A 291 2.48 11.90 -2.84
N LEU A 292 3.35 11.57 -3.80
CA LEU A 292 3.99 10.26 -4.02
C LEU A 292 4.86 9.74 -2.85
N ASN A 293 4.80 10.37 -1.67
CA ASN A 293 5.41 9.89 -0.43
C ASN A 293 4.65 8.73 0.25
N LEU A 294 3.89 7.96 -0.53
CA LEU A 294 3.06 6.82 -0.12
C LEU A 294 3.82 5.64 0.52
N GLN A 295 5.15 5.70 0.62
CA GLN A 295 5.96 4.54 1.00
C GLN A 295 6.22 4.32 2.51
N LYS A 296 5.79 5.21 3.41
CA LYS A 296 6.20 5.11 4.83
C LYS A 296 5.32 4.20 5.70
N ASP A 297 4.02 4.11 5.42
CA ASP A 297 3.09 3.37 6.28
C ASP A 297 2.49 2.20 5.49
N LYS A 298 3.03 1.03 5.71
CA LYS A 298 2.69 -0.20 4.99
C LYS A 298 1.71 -1.06 5.79
N ILE A 299 1.13 -2.05 5.12
CA ILE A 299 0.44 -3.14 5.80
C ILE A 299 1.49 -3.95 6.57
N GLN A 300 1.20 -4.22 7.84
CA GLN A 300 2.05 -5.01 8.73
C GLN A 300 1.55 -6.45 8.77
N LEU A 301 2.45 -7.40 8.55
CA LEU A 301 2.17 -8.83 8.66
C LEU A 301 2.52 -9.33 10.05
N TYR A 302 1.57 -10.04 10.64
CA TYR A 302 1.72 -10.76 11.90
C TYR A 302 1.48 -12.27 11.70
N GLN A 303 2.03 -13.06 12.57
CA GLN A 303 1.72 -14.48 12.74
C GLN A 303 1.51 -14.76 14.23
N ASN A 304 0.28 -15.11 14.60
CA ASN A 304 -0.12 -15.25 16.01
C ASN A 304 0.26 -14.02 16.85
N GLN A 305 -0.06 -12.81 16.37
CA GLN A 305 0.23 -11.52 17.01
C GLN A 305 1.74 -11.17 17.10
N VAL A 306 2.63 -11.95 16.52
CA VAL A 306 4.07 -11.63 16.41
C VAL A 306 4.32 -10.92 15.10
N PHE A 307 4.96 -9.77 15.16
CA PHE A 307 5.37 -9.02 13.97
C PHE A 307 6.36 -9.82 13.13
N VAL A 308 6.05 -9.95 11.84
CA VAL A 308 6.89 -10.63 10.85
C VAL A 308 7.63 -9.62 9.98
N THR A 309 6.87 -8.82 9.23
CA THR A 309 7.40 -7.87 8.26
C THR A 309 6.36 -6.82 7.88
N ASP A 310 6.78 -5.71 7.35
CA ASP A 310 5.96 -4.71 6.68
C ASP A 310 6.05 -4.81 5.14
N ASN A 311 6.85 -5.74 4.64
CA ASN A 311 6.87 -6.07 3.22
C ASN A 311 5.93 -7.25 2.95
N VAL A 312 4.73 -6.95 2.46
CA VAL A 312 3.67 -7.93 2.17
C VAL A 312 3.59 -8.29 0.69
N GLU A 313 4.67 -8.08 -0.07
CA GLU A 313 4.77 -8.44 -1.47
C GLU A 313 4.49 -9.94 -1.66
N GLY A 314 3.61 -10.26 -2.62
CA GLY A 314 3.18 -11.63 -2.89
C GLY A 314 2.04 -12.14 -2.01
N ILE A 315 1.76 -11.55 -0.83
CA ILE A 315 0.60 -11.90 0.03
C ILE A 315 -0.59 -11.03 -0.33
N VAL A 316 -0.35 -9.74 -0.44
CA VAL A 316 -1.37 -8.76 -0.82
C VAL A 316 -1.15 -8.40 -2.28
N PRO A 317 -2.20 -8.37 -3.11
CA PRO A 317 -2.10 -7.88 -4.48
C PRO A 317 -1.46 -6.50 -4.53
N GLU A 318 -0.71 -6.23 -5.58
CA GLU A 318 0.09 -5.02 -5.71
C GLU A 318 -0.73 -3.74 -5.56
N PHE A 319 -1.93 -3.68 -6.14
CA PHE A 319 -2.82 -2.52 -6.02
C PHE A 319 -3.29 -2.24 -4.59
N LEU A 320 -3.26 -3.24 -3.70
CA LEU A 320 -3.63 -3.09 -2.30
C LEU A 320 -2.44 -2.69 -1.40
N THR A 321 -1.23 -2.61 -1.93
CA THR A 321 -0.06 -2.12 -1.17
C THR A 321 -0.17 -0.64 -0.81
N LEU A 322 -1.09 0.08 -1.45
CA LEU A 322 -1.47 1.46 -1.09
C LEU A 322 -2.31 1.56 0.19
N LEU A 323 -2.85 0.43 0.67
CA LEU A 323 -3.60 0.37 1.91
C LEU A 323 -2.66 0.32 3.12
N ARG A 324 -3.23 0.59 4.28
CA ARG A 324 -2.58 0.49 5.58
C ARG A 324 -3.27 -0.57 6.43
N GLY A 325 -2.67 -0.99 7.52
CA GLY A 325 -3.32 -1.90 8.47
C GLY A 325 -2.48 -3.08 8.88
N VAL A 326 -3.17 -4.14 9.29
CA VAL A 326 -2.55 -5.37 9.75
C VAL A 326 -3.21 -6.58 9.11
N ILE A 327 -2.40 -7.60 8.88
CA ILE A 327 -2.82 -8.95 8.48
C ILE A 327 -2.13 -9.91 9.44
N ASP A 328 -2.88 -10.84 10.01
CA ASP A 328 -2.39 -11.89 10.91
C ASP A 328 -2.89 -13.25 10.41
N SER A 329 -1.95 -14.15 10.11
CA SER A 329 -2.29 -15.49 9.63
C SER A 329 -1.19 -16.50 10.01
N PRO A 330 -1.54 -17.58 10.73
CA PRO A 330 -0.63 -18.67 11.00
C PRO A 330 -0.34 -19.54 9.76
N ASP A 331 -1.18 -19.47 8.73
CA ASP A 331 -1.10 -20.32 7.53
C ASP A 331 -0.17 -19.75 6.44
N ILE A 332 0.42 -18.58 6.68
CA ILE A 332 1.43 -18.02 5.78
C ILE A 332 2.77 -18.67 6.07
N PRO A 333 3.35 -19.41 5.10
CA PRO A 333 4.62 -20.08 5.31
C PRO A 333 5.77 -19.06 5.37
N LEU A 334 6.51 -19.08 6.47
CA LEU A 334 7.67 -18.23 6.70
C LEU A 334 8.96 -19.07 6.60
N ASN A 335 10.05 -18.39 6.23
CA ASN A 335 11.39 -18.98 6.38
C ASN A 335 11.82 -19.00 7.86
N VAL A 336 12.96 -19.61 8.15
CA VAL A 336 13.49 -19.75 9.51
C VAL A 336 13.70 -18.40 10.21
N SER A 337 14.14 -17.38 9.48
CA SER A 337 14.34 -16.02 10.02
C SER A 337 13.05 -15.18 10.07
N ARG A 338 11.93 -15.71 9.60
CA ARG A 338 10.65 -14.99 9.41
C ARG A 338 10.77 -13.70 8.59
N SER A 339 11.87 -13.54 7.86
CA SER A 339 12.17 -12.31 7.10
C SER A 339 11.68 -12.39 5.67
N TYR A 340 11.44 -13.58 5.13
CA TYR A 340 11.01 -13.81 3.75
C TYR A 340 9.86 -14.78 3.69
N LEU A 341 8.95 -14.49 2.76
CA LEU A 341 7.78 -15.31 2.46
C LEU A 341 8.16 -16.40 1.46
N GLN A 342 7.64 -17.58 1.65
CA GLN A 342 7.74 -18.63 0.64
C GLN A 342 6.54 -18.51 -0.30
N ALA A 343 6.78 -18.43 -1.61
CA ALA A 343 5.70 -18.47 -2.60
C ALA A 343 5.01 -19.83 -2.56
N ASP A 344 3.81 -19.89 -2.01
CA ASP A 344 3.01 -21.11 -1.85
C ASP A 344 1.58 -20.89 -2.37
N GLY A 345 0.91 -22.00 -2.65
CA GLY A 345 -0.50 -22.04 -3.03
C GLY A 345 -1.45 -21.46 -1.95
N ALA A 346 -1.08 -21.53 -0.66
CA ALA A 346 -1.82 -20.91 0.43
C ALA A 346 -1.83 -19.39 0.33
N VAL A 347 -0.68 -18.77 0.07
CA VAL A 347 -0.53 -17.32 -0.12
C VAL A 347 -1.43 -16.81 -1.23
N LYS A 348 -1.47 -17.52 -2.37
CA LYS A 348 -2.35 -17.16 -3.50
C LYS A 348 -3.84 -17.22 -3.14
N LYS A 349 -4.25 -18.17 -2.30
CA LYS A 349 -5.65 -18.26 -1.81
C LYS A 349 -5.99 -17.08 -0.90
N ILE A 350 -5.08 -16.70 0.00
CA ILE A 350 -5.21 -15.55 0.90
C ILE A 350 -5.31 -14.26 0.08
N SER A 351 -4.42 -14.05 -0.88
CA SER A 351 -4.41 -12.90 -1.78
C SER A 351 -5.74 -12.75 -2.54
N ASN A 352 -6.22 -13.83 -3.16
CA ASN A 352 -7.53 -13.85 -3.84
C ASN A 352 -8.70 -13.54 -2.90
N TYR A 353 -8.64 -14.02 -1.66
CA TYR A 353 -9.67 -13.74 -0.66
C TYR A 353 -9.69 -12.26 -0.27
N ILE A 354 -8.52 -11.67 0.00
CA ILE A 354 -8.38 -10.24 0.31
C ILE A 354 -8.93 -9.39 -0.84
N THR A 355 -8.52 -9.68 -2.09
CA THR A 355 -9.04 -9.02 -3.30
C THR A 355 -10.56 -9.02 -3.34
N ARG A 356 -11.15 -10.20 -3.12
CA ARG A 356 -12.62 -10.34 -3.11
C ARG A 356 -13.28 -9.53 -2.00
N LYS A 357 -12.73 -9.56 -0.79
CA LYS A 357 -13.27 -8.80 0.36
C LYS A 357 -13.19 -7.28 0.16
N VAL A 358 -12.10 -6.81 -0.45
CA VAL A 358 -11.96 -5.40 -0.82
C VAL A 358 -13.04 -5.01 -1.84
N ALA A 359 -13.21 -5.79 -2.92
CA ALA A 359 -14.22 -5.54 -3.94
C ALA A 359 -15.65 -5.58 -3.35
N ASP A 360 -15.94 -6.56 -2.48
CA ASP A 360 -17.25 -6.67 -1.80
C ASP A 360 -17.53 -5.46 -0.89
N LYS A 361 -16.52 -4.96 -0.18
CA LYS A 361 -16.66 -3.77 0.67
C LYS A 361 -16.93 -2.52 -0.17
N LEU A 362 -16.16 -2.29 -1.24
CA LEU A 362 -16.35 -1.16 -2.14
C LEU A 362 -17.74 -1.20 -2.78
N SER A 363 -18.17 -2.35 -3.29
CA SER A 363 -19.53 -2.55 -3.83
C SER A 363 -20.61 -2.28 -2.77
N SER A 364 -20.40 -2.72 -1.53
CA SER A 364 -21.34 -2.46 -0.43
C SER A 364 -21.42 -0.98 -0.08
N LEU A 365 -20.30 -0.27 -0.02
CA LEU A 365 -20.27 1.18 0.22
C LEU A 365 -21.01 1.92 -0.88
N PHE A 366 -20.73 1.61 -2.14
CA PHE A 366 -21.39 2.19 -3.29
C PHE A 366 -22.92 2.01 -3.25
N LYS A 367 -23.38 0.78 -2.95
CA LYS A 367 -24.83 0.46 -2.88
C LYS A 367 -25.56 1.11 -1.70
N LYS A 368 -24.88 1.25 -0.55
CA LYS A 368 -25.48 1.80 0.68
C LYS A 368 -25.53 3.31 0.69
N ASP A 369 -24.50 3.96 0.21
CA ASP A 369 -24.34 5.42 0.21
C ASP A 369 -23.56 5.86 -1.02
N ARG A 370 -24.25 5.92 -2.16
CA ARG A 370 -23.65 6.33 -3.42
C ARG A 370 -23.03 7.72 -3.34
N LYS A 371 -23.73 8.67 -2.72
CA LYS A 371 -23.24 10.06 -2.62
C LYS A 371 -21.96 10.14 -1.78
N GLY A 372 -21.93 9.50 -0.62
CA GLY A 372 -20.72 9.43 0.19
C GLY A 372 -19.57 8.67 -0.49
N PHE A 373 -19.87 7.73 -1.42
CA PHE A 373 -18.86 7.08 -2.24
C PHE A 373 -18.31 8.03 -3.30
N GLU A 374 -19.17 8.80 -3.97
CA GLU A 374 -18.78 9.83 -4.96
C GLU A 374 -17.89 10.91 -4.32
N GLU A 375 -18.22 11.37 -3.10
CA GLU A 375 -17.42 12.34 -2.35
C GLU A 375 -16.00 11.84 -2.04
N LYS A 376 -15.82 10.50 -1.90
CA LYS A 376 -14.52 9.86 -1.64
C LYS A 376 -13.80 9.42 -2.93
N TRP A 377 -14.42 9.61 -4.09
CA TRP A 377 -13.92 9.05 -5.34
C TRP A 377 -12.47 9.45 -5.64
N ASN A 378 -12.12 10.71 -5.46
CA ASN A 378 -10.76 11.19 -5.71
C ASN A 378 -9.69 10.51 -4.85
N ASP A 379 -10.05 10.08 -3.65
CA ASP A 379 -9.13 9.41 -2.73
C ASP A 379 -9.01 7.89 -3.00
N ILE A 380 -10.01 7.27 -3.65
CA ILE A 380 -10.06 5.81 -3.85
C ILE A 380 -9.86 5.38 -5.30
N LYS A 381 -10.03 6.30 -6.28
CA LYS A 381 -10.02 5.98 -7.72
C LYS A 381 -8.75 5.25 -8.16
N VAL A 382 -7.57 5.70 -7.73
CA VAL A 382 -6.28 5.11 -8.13
C VAL A 382 -6.16 3.64 -7.69
N VAL A 383 -6.63 3.30 -6.48
CA VAL A 383 -6.65 1.90 -6.00
C VAL A 383 -7.59 1.05 -6.85
N ILE A 384 -8.78 1.57 -7.19
CA ILE A 384 -9.76 0.85 -8.01
C ILE A 384 -9.23 0.65 -9.42
N GLU A 385 -8.72 1.70 -10.05
CA GLU A 385 -8.16 1.67 -11.39
C GLU A 385 -6.97 0.71 -11.49
N TYR A 386 -6.06 0.75 -10.50
CA TYR A 386 -4.90 -0.15 -10.47
C TYR A 386 -5.33 -1.61 -10.27
N GLY A 387 -6.32 -1.85 -9.41
CA GLY A 387 -6.92 -3.17 -9.23
C GLY A 387 -7.58 -3.70 -10.52
N MET A 388 -8.27 -2.83 -11.26
CA MET A 388 -8.85 -3.18 -12.57
C MET A 388 -7.79 -3.51 -13.61
N LEU A 389 -6.60 -2.89 -13.53
CA LEU A 389 -5.50 -3.17 -14.43
C LEU A 389 -4.83 -4.50 -14.16
N THR A 390 -4.64 -4.85 -12.89
CA THR A 390 -3.77 -5.95 -12.46
C THR A 390 -4.51 -7.24 -12.12
N GLU A 391 -5.81 -7.17 -11.79
CA GLU A 391 -6.59 -8.29 -11.26
C GLU A 391 -7.93 -8.47 -11.99
N ASP A 392 -8.02 -9.44 -12.90
CA ASP A 392 -9.23 -9.65 -13.72
C ASP A 392 -10.50 -9.91 -12.90
N LYS A 393 -10.38 -10.68 -11.78
CA LYS A 393 -11.51 -10.92 -10.87
C LYS A 393 -11.97 -9.67 -10.12
N PHE A 394 -11.06 -8.73 -9.90
CA PHE A 394 -11.41 -7.45 -9.33
C PHE A 394 -12.07 -6.57 -10.39
N PHE A 395 -11.56 -6.58 -11.62
CA PHE A 395 -12.12 -5.86 -12.75
C PHE A 395 -13.60 -6.18 -12.95
N GLU A 396 -13.97 -7.47 -13.06
CA GLU A 396 -15.36 -7.92 -13.23
C GLU A 396 -16.33 -7.34 -12.17
N LYS A 397 -15.86 -7.22 -10.92
CA LYS A 397 -16.66 -6.64 -9.84
C LYS A 397 -16.65 -5.12 -9.84
N ALA A 398 -15.52 -4.53 -10.14
CA ALA A 398 -15.30 -3.09 -10.10
C ALA A 398 -16.11 -2.34 -11.15
N GLU A 399 -16.43 -2.96 -12.29
CA GLU A 399 -17.33 -2.38 -13.31
C GLU A 399 -18.68 -1.90 -12.73
N GLN A 400 -19.15 -2.50 -11.62
CA GLN A 400 -20.41 -2.13 -10.98
C GLN A 400 -20.34 -0.85 -10.15
N PHE A 401 -19.15 -0.44 -9.71
CA PHE A 401 -18.92 0.71 -8.83
C PHE A 401 -17.80 1.64 -9.28
N MET A 402 -17.11 1.32 -10.37
CA MET A 402 -16.20 2.25 -11.05
C MET A 402 -16.99 3.47 -11.49
N LEU A 403 -16.51 4.66 -11.16
CA LEU A 403 -17.14 5.92 -11.53
C LEU A 403 -16.34 6.63 -12.62
N TYR A 404 -17.06 7.26 -13.50
CA TYR A 404 -16.56 8.13 -14.57
C TYR A 404 -17.08 9.55 -14.31
N PRO A 405 -16.34 10.40 -13.59
CA PRO A 405 -16.73 11.78 -13.37
C PRO A 405 -16.83 12.54 -14.70
N THR A 406 -17.81 13.43 -14.81
CA THR A 406 -17.94 14.33 -15.93
C THR A 406 -17.34 15.69 -15.59
N THR A 407 -17.03 16.51 -16.59
CA THR A 407 -16.58 17.90 -16.40
C THR A 407 -17.66 18.81 -15.80
N GLU A 408 -18.88 18.31 -15.68
CA GLU A 408 -20.04 19.00 -15.07
C GLU A 408 -20.28 18.56 -13.62
N GLY A 409 -19.44 17.63 -13.11
CA GLY A 409 -19.50 17.16 -11.72
C GLY A 409 -20.42 15.98 -11.46
N GLU A 410 -21.04 15.41 -12.48
CA GLU A 410 -21.79 14.14 -12.36
C GLU A 410 -20.80 12.96 -12.29
N CYS A 411 -21.09 11.96 -11.49
CA CYS A 411 -20.33 10.71 -11.43
C CYS A 411 -21.21 9.56 -11.94
N LEU A 412 -20.85 8.96 -13.06
CA LEU A 412 -21.62 7.92 -13.73
C LEU A 412 -20.88 6.57 -13.68
N THR A 413 -21.59 5.47 -13.49
CA THR A 413 -21.09 4.12 -13.78
C THR A 413 -21.00 3.88 -15.27
N TYR A 414 -20.30 2.82 -15.69
CA TYR A 414 -20.21 2.47 -17.12
C TYR A 414 -21.58 2.29 -17.76
N ALA A 415 -22.51 1.58 -17.12
CA ALA A 415 -23.84 1.34 -17.65
C ALA A 415 -24.68 2.63 -17.79
N GLU A 416 -24.58 3.53 -16.81
CA GLU A 416 -25.24 4.85 -16.86
C GLU A 416 -24.65 5.73 -17.96
N LEU A 417 -23.32 5.68 -18.12
CA LEU A 417 -22.59 6.41 -19.14
C LEU A 417 -22.97 5.93 -20.56
N GLU A 418 -22.99 4.61 -20.77
CA GLU A 418 -23.42 4.03 -22.03
C GLU A 418 -24.85 4.46 -22.38
N ALA A 419 -25.78 4.37 -21.44
CA ALA A 419 -27.17 4.79 -21.65
C ALA A 419 -27.30 6.29 -21.97
N ALA A 420 -26.52 7.15 -21.30
CA ALA A 420 -26.57 8.60 -21.47
C ALA A 420 -25.97 9.06 -22.82
N LEU A 421 -24.96 8.35 -23.34
CA LEU A 421 -24.17 8.83 -24.49
C LEU A 421 -24.50 8.14 -25.81
N LYS A 422 -25.21 7.00 -25.78
CA LYS A 422 -25.46 6.16 -26.95
C LYS A 422 -26.01 6.94 -28.14
N ASP A 423 -26.96 7.83 -27.91
CA ASP A 423 -27.64 8.56 -29.01
C ASP A 423 -26.79 9.72 -29.54
N SER A 424 -26.06 10.40 -28.64
CA SER A 424 -25.29 11.61 -29.00
C SER A 424 -23.86 11.31 -29.46
N GLN A 425 -23.21 10.29 -28.88
CA GLN A 425 -21.77 10.06 -29.06
C GLN A 425 -21.44 8.71 -29.75
N THR A 426 -22.39 8.05 -30.37
CA THR A 426 -22.11 6.94 -31.29
C THR A 426 -21.71 7.48 -32.68
N ASP A 427 -20.58 6.98 -33.20
CA ASP A 427 -20.08 7.37 -34.50
C ASP A 427 -20.85 6.64 -35.64
N LYS A 428 -20.53 6.99 -36.89
CA LYS A 428 -21.14 6.38 -38.09
C LYS A 428 -20.88 4.88 -38.24
N ASP A 429 -19.82 4.38 -37.60
CA ASP A 429 -19.42 2.97 -37.63
C ASP A 429 -20.05 2.18 -36.46
N GLY A 430 -20.90 2.82 -35.66
CA GLY A 430 -21.60 2.23 -34.51
C GLY A 430 -20.75 2.11 -33.24
N LYS A 431 -19.63 2.83 -33.17
CA LYS A 431 -18.74 2.84 -32.04
C LYS A 431 -19.09 3.99 -31.08
N LEU A 432 -19.27 3.69 -29.79
CA LEU A 432 -19.56 4.68 -28.78
C LEU A 432 -18.25 5.39 -28.36
N ILE A 433 -18.20 6.69 -28.50
CA ILE A 433 -17.01 7.49 -28.23
C ILE A 433 -17.15 8.20 -26.87
N PHE A 434 -16.29 7.87 -25.94
CA PHE A 434 -16.17 8.58 -24.66
C PHE A 434 -15.17 9.72 -24.78
N LEU A 435 -15.68 10.95 -24.88
CA LEU A 435 -14.82 12.13 -24.84
C LEU A 435 -14.33 12.38 -23.42
N TYR A 436 -13.04 12.69 -23.26
CA TYR A 436 -12.48 12.98 -21.94
C TYR A 436 -11.46 14.10 -21.95
N ALA A 437 -11.32 14.73 -20.78
CA ALA A 437 -10.28 15.67 -20.44
C ALA A 437 -9.49 15.13 -19.24
N SER A 438 -8.21 15.44 -19.16
CA SER A 438 -7.34 15.14 -18.02
C SER A 438 -7.05 16.35 -17.14
N ASN A 439 -7.32 17.55 -17.66
CA ASN A 439 -7.12 18.81 -16.93
C ASN A 439 -8.19 19.83 -17.38
N LEU A 440 -9.02 20.27 -16.43
CA LEU A 440 -10.12 21.18 -16.70
C LEU A 440 -9.65 22.58 -17.17
N GLU A 441 -8.57 23.07 -16.59
CA GLU A 441 -8.07 24.42 -16.89
C GLU A 441 -7.35 24.46 -18.24
N GLU A 442 -6.44 23.53 -18.48
CA GLU A 442 -5.66 23.48 -19.72
C GLU A 442 -6.50 23.13 -20.95
N GLN A 443 -7.55 22.33 -20.76
CA GLN A 443 -8.40 21.84 -21.85
C GLN A 443 -9.75 22.53 -21.91
N HIS A 444 -9.94 23.60 -21.13
CA HIS A 444 -11.22 24.31 -21.00
C HIS A 444 -11.88 24.64 -22.35
N GLN A 445 -11.12 25.19 -23.29
CA GLN A 445 -11.62 25.57 -24.61
C GLN A 445 -12.20 24.38 -25.39
N TYR A 446 -11.51 23.24 -25.36
CA TYR A 446 -11.97 22.01 -26.06
C TYR A 446 -13.18 21.40 -25.38
N ILE A 447 -13.25 21.47 -24.05
CA ILE A 447 -14.40 21.04 -23.24
C ILE A 447 -15.63 21.87 -23.65
N GLU A 448 -15.52 23.21 -23.69
CA GLU A 448 -16.63 24.09 -24.06
C GLU A 448 -17.08 23.84 -25.51
N THR A 449 -16.14 23.68 -26.46
CA THR A 449 -16.47 23.36 -27.86
C THR A 449 -17.23 22.02 -27.97
N ALA A 450 -16.85 21.02 -27.18
CA ALA A 450 -17.57 19.75 -27.16
C ALA A 450 -18.98 19.87 -26.54
N LYS A 451 -19.12 20.65 -25.48
CA LYS A 451 -20.42 20.95 -24.83
C LYS A 451 -21.37 21.72 -25.76
N ASP A 452 -20.87 22.69 -26.51
CA ASP A 452 -21.67 23.45 -27.48
C ASP A 452 -22.29 22.56 -28.55
N LYS A 453 -21.64 21.41 -28.83
CA LYS A 453 -22.19 20.36 -29.71
C LYS A 453 -23.10 19.34 -29.00
N GLY A 454 -23.37 19.54 -27.72
CA GLY A 454 -24.20 18.65 -26.92
C GLY A 454 -23.47 17.35 -26.51
N TYR A 455 -22.15 17.33 -26.55
CA TYR A 455 -21.36 16.18 -26.09
C TYR A 455 -21.04 16.28 -24.61
N LYS A 456 -21.08 15.15 -23.92
CA LYS A 456 -20.65 15.02 -22.53
C LYS A 456 -19.17 14.63 -22.48
N VAL A 457 -18.40 15.33 -21.66
CA VAL A 457 -16.95 15.12 -21.51
C VAL A 457 -16.66 14.56 -20.11
N LEU A 458 -15.89 13.48 -20.05
CA LEU A 458 -15.42 12.89 -18.80
C LEU A 458 -14.19 13.62 -18.26
N LEU A 459 -14.00 13.62 -16.96
CA LEU A 459 -12.76 14.06 -16.30
C LEU A 459 -11.98 12.84 -15.84
N LEU A 460 -10.96 12.46 -16.58
CA LEU A 460 -10.11 11.31 -16.32
C LEU A 460 -8.67 11.79 -16.08
N ASP A 461 -8.37 12.15 -14.82
CA ASP A 461 -7.14 12.83 -14.40
C ASP A 461 -6.15 11.93 -13.64
N SER A 462 -6.42 10.62 -13.59
CA SER A 462 -5.55 9.65 -12.94
C SER A 462 -4.25 9.43 -13.73
N PRO A 463 -3.08 9.27 -13.06
CA PRO A 463 -1.81 9.04 -13.74
C PRO A 463 -1.74 7.71 -14.51
N ILE A 464 -2.61 6.75 -14.19
CA ILE A 464 -2.65 5.43 -14.83
C ILE A 464 -3.79 5.27 -15.83
N ILE A 465 -4.54 6.35 -16.08
CA ILE A 465 -5.76 6.29 -16.90
C ILE A 465 -5.53 5.82 -18.32
N ALA A 466 -4.39 6.15 -18.93
CA ALA A 466 -4.07 5.72 -20.30
C ALA A 466 -4.00 4.20 -20.42
N HIS A 467 -3.47 3.51 -19.40
CA HIS A 467 -3.43 2.05 -19.35
C HIS A 467 -4.84 1.45 -19.16
N LEU A 468 -5.65 2.05 -18.29
CA LEU A 468 -7.02 1.60 -18.06
C LEU A 468 -7.88 1.77 -19.29
N ILE A 469 -7.79 2.90 -20.00
CA ILE A 469 -8.46 3.13 -21.27
C ILE A 469 -8.09 2.06 -22.28
N GLN A 470 -6.80 1.73 -22.44
CA GLN A 470 -6.34 0.69 -23.35
C GLN A 470 -6.95 -0.68 -23.02
N LYS A 471 -7.03 -1.04 -21.73
CA LYS A 471 -7.66 -2.29 -21.28
C LYS A 471 -9.17 -2.28 -21.59
N LEU A 472 -9.87 -1.20 -21.27
CA LEU A 472 -11.32 -1.07 -21.54
C LEU A 472 -11.65 -1.15 -23.03
N GLU A 473 -10.86 -0.51 -23.90
CA GLU A 473 -10.99 -0.58 -25.36
C GLU A 473 -10.68 -1.99 -25.91
N GLY A 474 -9.75 -2.72 -25.26
CA GLY A 474 -9.43 -4.10 -25.60
C GLY A 474 -10.52 -5.11 -25.21
N ASP A 475 -11.18 -4.87 -24.07
CA ASP A 475 -12.22 -5.76 -23.54
C ASP A 475 -13.59 -5.50 -24.19
N LYS A 476 -13.80 -4.32 -24.83
CA LYS A 476 -15.08 -3.87 -25.36
C LYS A 476 -14.93 -3.34 -26.80
N ASP A 477 -15.21 -4.18 -27.79
CA ASP A 477 -14.97 -3.88 -29.21
C ASP A 477 -15.69 -2.63 -29.76
N LYS A 478 -16.75 -2.17 -29.09
CA LYS A 478 -17.64 -1.11 -29.60
C LYS A 478 -17.49 0.23 -28.89
N ILE A 479 -16.41 0.43 -28.16
CA ILE A 479 -16.11 1.71 -27.51
C ILE A 479 -14.77 2.27 -27.95
N ALA A 480 -14.62 3.58 -27.82
CA ALA A 480 -13.32 4.25 -27.86
C ALA A 480 -13.31 5.46 -26.93
N PHE A 481 -12.14 5.76 -26.43
CA PHE A 481 -11.91 6.99 -25.66
C PHE A 481 -11.12 7.98 -26.55
N ALA A 482 -11.60 9.22 -26.64
CA ALA A 482 -10.93 10.27 -27.35
C ALA A 482 -10.76 11.50 -26.43
N ARG A 483 -9.52 11.96 -26.28
CA ARG A 483 -9.29 13.18 -25.50
C ARG A 483 -9.73 14.39 -26.31
N VAL A 484 -10.40 15.35 -25.66
CA VAL A 484 -11.05 16.50 -26.33
C VAL A 484 -10.12 17.35 -27.18
N ASP A 485 -8.81 17.34 -26.90
CA ASP A 485 -7.76 18.06 -27.64
C ASP A 485 -6.98 17.18 -28.63
N GLY A 486 -7.45 15.93 -28.86
CA GLY A 486 -6.80 14.96 -29.76
C GLY A 486 -7.00 15.30 -31.24
N ASP A 487 -8.12 15.88 -31.59
CA ASP A 487 -8.47 16.31 -32.96
C ASP A 487 -9.52 17.44 -32.91
N ALA A 488 -9.94 17.97 -34.08
CA ALA A 488 -11.12 18.82 -34.15
C ALA A 488 -12.33 18.09 -33.57
N VAL A 489 -13.20 18.80 -32.88
CA VAL A 489 -14.38 18.20 -32.24
C VAL A 489 -15.28 17.49 -33.27
N GLU A 490 -15.29 17.98 -34.51
CA GLU A 490 -15.98 17.38 -35.66
C GLU A 490 -15.46 15.98 -36.01
N ASN A 491 -14.17 15.74 -35.78
CA ASN A 491 -13.49 14.50 -36.12
C ASN A 491 -13.46 13.50 -34.94
N LEU A 492 -13.61 13.99 -33.71
CA LEU A 492 -13.59 13.15 -32.50
C LEU A 492 -14.75 12.14 -32.53
N ILE A 493 -15.94 12.56 -33.01
CA ILE A 493 -17.10 11.69 -33.21
C ILE A 493 -17.53 11.81 -34.68
N LYS A 494 -17.13 10.84 -35.49
CA LYS A 494 -17.43 10.83 -36.92
C LYS A 494 -18.91 10.58 -37.16
N LYS A 495 -19.66 11.61 -37.53
CA LYS A 495 -21.06 11.54 -37.93
C LYS A 495 -21.19 11.33 -39.43
N GLU A 496 -22.37 10.92 -39.90
CA GLU A 496 -22.67 10.78 -41.35
C GLU A 496 -22.64 12.13 -42.07
N GLU A 497 -23.12 13.19 -41.43
CA GLU A 497 -23.09 14.55 -41.96
C GLU A 497 -21.73 15.21 -41.64
N ALA A 498 -20.84 15.24 -42.63
CA ALA A 498 -19.57 15.97 -42.53
C ALA A 498 -19.80 17.47 -42.74
N THR A 499 -19.10 18.30 -41.97
CA THR A 499 -19.09 19.74 -42.20
C THR A 499 -18.50 20.06 -43.58
N VAL A 500 -19.24 20.74 -44.39
CA VAL A 500 -18.81 21.07 -45.78
C VAL A 500 -17.89 22.30 -45.75
N SER A 501 -16.77 22.24 -46.45
CA SER A 501 -15.86 23.37 -46.62
C SER A 501 -16.48 24.45 -47.53
N LYS A 502 -16.38 25.69 -47.08
CA LYS A 502 -16.74 26.87 -47.89
C LYS A 502 -15.69 27.19 -48.96
N MET A 503 -14.47 26.65 -48.83
CA MET A 503 -13.37 26.85 -49.78
C MET A 503 -13.39 25.77 -50.84
N SER A 504 -13.13 26.15 -52.11
CA SER A 504 -12.88 25.20 -53.19
C SER A 504 -11.55 24.49 -52.99
N ASP A 505 -11.35 23.37 -53.69
CA ASP A 505 -10.09 22.63 -53.62
C ASP A 505 -8.92 23.42 -54.17
N GLU A 506 -9.12 24.27 -55.18
CA GLU A 506 -8.10 25.20 -55.70
C GLU A 506 -7.70 26.26 -54.67
N GLU A 507 -8.65 26.77 -53.89
CA GLU A 507 -8.39 27.69 -52.77
C GLU A 507 -7.61 27.02 -51.67
N LYS A 508 -7.92 25.78 -51.32
CA LYS A 508 -7.16 25.02 -50.32
C LYS A 508 -5.74 24.71 -50.77
N GLU A 509 -5.54 24.30 -52.05
CA GLU A 509 -4.21 24.11 -52.62
C GLU A 509 -3.34 25.40 -52.60
N SER A 510 -3.99 26.55 -52.80
CA SER A 510 -3.33 27.84 -52.72
C SER A 510 -3.02 28.30 -51.30
N LEU A 511 -3.88 27.97 -50.31
CA LEU A 511 -3.76 28.39 -48.94
C LEU A 511 -2.61 27.66 -48.19
N LYS A 512 -2.51 26.34 -48.41
CA LYS A 512 -1.56 25.49 -47.65
C LYS A 512 -0.09 25.98 -47.73
N PRO A 513 0.48 26.27 -48.93
CA PRO A 513 1.84 26.76 -49.03
C PRO A 513 2.06 28.14 -48.35
N LEU A 514 1.01 28.98 -48.30
CA LEU A 514 1.08 30.27 -47.62
C LEU A 514 1.23 30.14 -46.10
N ILE A 515 0.61 29.11 -45.53
CA ILE A 515 0.72 28.82 -44.10
C ILE A 515 2.05 28.12 -43.81
N GLU A 516 2.45 27.16 -44.65
CA GLU A 516 3.73 26.42 -44.52
C GLU A 516 4.94 27.37 -44.58
N ALA A 517 4.86 28.46 -45.29
CA ALA A 517 5.92 29.45 -45.34
C ALA A 517 6.18 30.17 -44.01
N VAL A 518 5.21 30.17 -43.08
CA VAL A 518 5.27 30.89 -41.79
C VAL A 518 5.39 29.90 -40.61
N VAL A 519 4.79 28.76 -40.75
CA VAL A 519 4.70 27.75 -39.68
C VAL A 519 5.90 26.78 -39.75
N PRO A 520 6.67 26.58 -38.67
CA PRO A 520 7.83 25.64 -38.67
C PRO A 520 7.41 24.19 -38.93
N GLY A 521 7.71 23.67 -40.13
CA GLY A 521 7.33 22.32 -40.55
C GLY A 521 7.95 21.16 -39.72
N GLU A 522 9.02 21.44 -39.00
CA GLU A 522 9.64 20.46 -38.09
C GLU A 522 8.79 20.15 -36.83
N LYS A 523 7.89 21.08 -36.45
CA LYS A 523 7.09 20.99 -35.22
C LYS A 523 5.59 20.78 -35.48
N TYR A 524 5.14 21.14 -36.67
CA TYR A 524 3.71 21.17 -36.98
C TYR A 524 3.41 20.49 -38.32
N THR A 525 2.43 19.57 -38.30
CA THR A 525 1.79 19.07 -39.51
C THR A 525 0.56 19.90 -39.79
N ILE A 526 0.43 20.49 -40.98
CA ILE A 526 -0.68 21.37 -41.34
C ILE A 526 -1.77 20.54 -42.04
N GLN A 527 -3.00 20.63 -41.52
CA GLN A 527 -4.21 20.07 -42.11
C GLN A 527 -5.29 21.14 -42.28
N LEU A 528 -5.92 21.15 -43.43
CA LEU A 528 -7.03 22.05 -43.76
C LEU A 528 -8.33 21.33 -43.49
N GLU A 529 -9.11 21.79 -42.50
CA GLU A 529 -10.32 21.17 -42.02
C GLU A 529 -11.53 22.07 -42.12
N ALA A 530 -12.69 21.49 -42.45
CA ALA A 530 -13.95 22.20 -42.43
C ALA A 530 -14.55 22.12 -41.04
N MET A 531 -14.38 23.17 -40.24
CA MET A 531 -14.90 23.27 -38.86
C MET A 531 -16.02 24.31 -38.81
N ASP A 532 -16.64 24.49 -37.62
CA ASP A 532 -17.60 25.57 -37.40
C ASP A 532 -17.00 26.93 -37.76
N SER A 533 -17.75 27.73 -38.51
CA SER A 533 -17.33 29.07 -38.96
C SER A 533 -17.16 30.04 -37.80
N ASN A 534 -17.81 29.84 -36.68
CA ASN A 534 -17.70 30.64 -35.45
C ASN A 534 -16.63 30.10 -34.50
N GLY A 535 -16.02 28.95 -34.81
CA GLY A 535 -14.93 28.36 -34.03
C GLY A 535 -13.62 29.14 -34.19
N LEU A 536 -12.50 28.53 -33.78
CA LEU A 536 -11.18 29.15 -33.94
C LEU A 536 -10.66 29.03 -35.39
N PRO A 537 -9.88 30.04 -35.85
CA PRO A 537 -9.24 29.96 -37.17
C PRO A 537 -8.19 28.85 -37.25
N PHE A 538 -7.40 28.66 -36.18
CA PHE A 538 -6.36 27.65 -36.04
C PHE A 538 -6.55 26.89 -34.73
N VAL A 539 -6.42 25.59 -34.77
CA VAL A 539 -6.49 24.71 -33.59
C VAL A 539 -5.26 23.81 -33.60
N LEU A 540 -4.59 23.72 -32.47
CA LEU A 540 -3.49 22.75 -32.27
C LEU A 540 -4.01 21.51 -31.60
N THR A 541 -3.71 20.35 -32.20
CA THR A 541 -4.05 19.05 -31.66
C THR A 541 -2.80 18.19 -31.53
N GLN A 542 -2.86 17.19 -30.65
CA GLN A 542 -1.80 16.22 -30.51
C GLN A 542 -2.34 14.83 -30.82
N PRO A 543 -1.73 14.08 -31.77
CA PRO A 543 -2.20 12.76 -32.14
C PRO A 543 -2.32 11.85 -30.90
N GLU A 544 -3.50 11.25 -30.73
CA GLU A 544 -3.85 10.46 -29.55
C GLU A 544 -2.81 9.37 -29.25
N PHE A 545 -2.34 8.66 -30.28
CA PHE A 545 -1.34 7.61 -30.11
C PHE A 545 -0.03 8.12 -29.50
N MET A 546 0.51 9.23 -30.01
CA MET A 546 1.76 9.81 -29.53
C MET A 546 1.65 10.27 -28.07
N ARG A 547 0.52 10.85 -27.74
CA ARG A 547 0.21 11.33 -26.41
C ARG A 547 0.09 10.17 -25.41
N ARG A 548 -0.70 9.13 -25.72
CA ARG A 548 -0.83 7.95 -24.85
C ARG A 548 0.51 7.27 -24.62
N MET A 549 1.32 7.14 -25.66
CA MET A 549 2.69 6.61 -25.54
C MET A 549 3.55 7.43 -24.57
N LYS A 550 3.45 8.76 -24.63
CA LYS A 550 4.18 9.66 -23.71
C LYS A 550 3.70 9.50 -22.26
N GLU A 551 2.39 9.47 -22.02
CA GLU A 551 1.79 9.28 -20.70
C GLU A 551 2.16 7.92 -20.09
N MET A 552 2.06 6.85 -20.88
CA MET A 552 2.44 5.50 -20.45
C MET A 552 3.94 5.39 -20.13
N GLN A 553 4.79 6.09 -20.87
CA GLN A 553 6.22 6.13 -20.61
C GLN A 553 6.57 6.83 -19.29
N GLN A 554 5.85 7.89 -18.92
CA GLN A 554 6.05 8.61 -17.66
C GLN A 554 5.71 7.76 -16.42
N THR A 555 4.77 6.83 -16.55
CA THR A 555 4.34 5.93 -15.46
C THR A 555 5.13 4.62 -15.40
N GLY A 556 5.69 4.16 -16.54
CA GLY A 556 6.34 2.84 -16.65
C GLY A 556 7.86 2.82 -16.47
N GLY A 557 8.53 3.94 -16.18
CA GLY A 557 9.98 3.98 -15.92
C GLY A 557 10.89 3.58 -17.10
N GLY A 558 10.37 3.52 -18.33
CA GLY A 558 11.12 3.10 -19.51
C GLY A 558 12.12 4.14 -19.99
N MET A 559 13.38 3.75 -20.14
CA MET A 559 14.48 4.53 -20.76
C MET A 559 14.36 4.59 -22.30
N MET A 560 13.20 4.96 -22.85
CA MET A 560 13.13 5.32 -24.25
C MET A 560 13.31 6.83 -24.39
N GLY A 561 14.16 7.27 -25.34
CA GLY A 561 14.49 8.68 -25.58
C GLY A 561 13.23 9.55 -25.78
N ALA A 562 13.35 10.83 -25.45
CA ALA A 562 12.26 11.80 -25.57
C ALA A 562 11.71 11.78 -27.02
N PHE A 563 10.44 11.41 -27.17
CA PHE A 563 9.75 11.56 -28.45
C PHE A 563 9.63 13.05 -28.82
N PRO A 564 9.89 13.41 -30.08
CA PRO A 564 9.71 14.80 -30.51
C PRO A 564 8.23 15.19 -30.33
N GLU A 565 8.01 16.37 -29.75
CA GLU A 565 6.67 16.94 -29.63
C GLU A 565 6.20 17.42 -31.02
N MET A 566 5.43 16.57 -31.69
CA MET A 566 4.76 16.92 -32.94
C MET A 566 3.30 17.27 -32.67
N HIS A 567 2.86 18.37 -33.22
CA HIS A 567 1.47 18.82 -33.15
C HIS A 567 0.88 18.88 -34.55
N THR A 568 -0.42 18.70 -34.65
CA THR A 568 -1.15 18.96 -35.87
C THR A 568 -1.80 20.35 -35.76
N LEU A 569 -1.52 21.22 -36.73
CA LEU A 569 -2.18 22.50 -36.87
C LEU A 569 -3.37 22.35 -37.81
N LEU A 570 -4.56 22.32 -37.23
CA LEU A 570 -5.82 22.33 -37.96
C LEU A 570 -6.16 23.75 -38.35
N VAL A 571 -6.37 23.99 -39.63
CA VAL A 571 -6.73 25.31 -40.21
C VAL A 571 -8.19 25.25 -40.64
N ASN A 572 -9.04 26.05 -40.01
CA ASN A 572 -10.47 26.08 -40.25
C ASN A 572 -10.78 26.78 -41.56
N THR A 573 -11.08 26.01 -42.61
CA THR A 573 -11.40 26.51 -43.95
C THR A 573 -12.71 27.34 -44.01
N ASN A 574 -13.56 27.25 -42.99
CA ASN A 574 -14.82 27.98 -42.90
C ASN A 574 -14.73 29.30 -42.13
N HIS A 575 -13.60 29.55 -41.48
CA HIS A 575 -13.42 30.75 -40.65
C HIS A 575 -13.09 31.96 -41.49
N GLU A 576 -13.72 33.11 -41.20
CA GLU A 576 -13.54 34.39 -41.92
C GLU A 576 -12.07 34.86 -41.99
N LEU A 577 -11.31 34.76 -40.89
CA LEU A 577 -9.89 35.16 -40.87
C LEU A 577 -9.05 34.31 -41.84
N VAL A 578 -9.37 33.03 -42.02
CA VAL A 578 -8.66 32.14 -42.94
C VAL A 578 -8.94 32.53 -44.39
N GLY A 579 -10.17 32.92 -44.69
CA GLY A 579 -10.51 33.56 -45.96
C GLY A 579 -9.77 34.87 -46.22
N GLN A 580 -9.65 35.71 -45.18
CA GLN A 580 -8.88 36.97 -45.29
C GLN A 580 -7.38 36.71 -45.50
N ILE A 581 -6.80 35.67 -44.90
CA ILE A 581 -5.40 35.27 -45.12
C ILE A 581 -5.17 34.94 -46.60
N LEU A 582 -6.08 34.15 -47.23
CA LEU A 582 -5.99 33.77 -48.62
C LEU A 582 -6.08 35.01 -49.54
N GLN A 583 -7.02 35.91 -49.26
CA GLN A 583 -7.28 37.12 -50.09
C GLN A 583 -6.24 38.22 -49.91
N THR A 584 -5.41 38.20 -48.84
CA THR A 584 -4.45 39.24 -48.55
C THR A 584 -3.27 39.19 -49.52
N LYS A 585 -3.13 40.22 -50.37
CA LYS A 585 -2.09 40.32 -51.42
C LYS A 585 -0.70 40.67 -50.83
N THR A 586 -0.65 41.42 -49.74
CA THR A 586 0.60 41.89 -49.13
C THR A 586 1.21 40.78 -48.27
N ALA A 587 2.36 40.24 -48.66
CA ALA A 587 3.04 39.13 -47.96
C ALA A 587 3.23 39.42 -46.47
N LYS A 588 3.79 40.58 -46.10
CA LYS A 588 4.03 40.96 -44.70
C LYS A 588 2.77 41.05 -43.85
N LYS A 589 1.63 41.50 -44.43
CA LYS A 589 0.35 41.54 -43.72
C LYS A 589 -0.21 40.13 -43.52
N ARG A 590 -0.09 39.29 -44.53
CA ARG A 590 -0.52 37.89 -44.48
C ARG A 590 0.27 37.08 -43.44
N GLU A 591 1.60 37.18 -43.44
CA GLU A 591 2.47 36.58 -42.44
C GLU A 591 2.08 36.98 -41.02
N ARG A 592 1.78 38.28 -40.80
CA ARG A 592 1.34 38.78 -39.50
C ARG A 592 0.01 38.19 -39.04
N LEU A 593 -0.94 37.98 -39.95
CA LEU A 593 -2.23 37.33 -39.65
C LEU A 593 -2.03 35.85 -39.31
N ILE A 594 -1.23 35.13 -40.09
CA ILE A 594 -0.92 33.71 -39.85
C ILE A 594 -0.22 33.55 -38.50
N GLN A 595 0.80 34.35 -38.22
CA GLN A 595 1.53 34.30 -36.97
C GLN A 595 0.64 34.63 -35.76
N GLN A 596 -0.32 35.57 -35.91
CA GLN A 596 -1.26 35.90 -34.85
C GLN A 596 -2.21 34.74 -34.56
N ALA A 597 -2.74 34.09 -35.61
CA ALA A 597 -3.62 32.92 -35.46
C ALA A 597 -2.89 31.71 -34.87
N LEU A 598 -1.63 31.49 -35.29
CA LEU A 598 -0.78 30.43 -34.74
C LEU A 598 -0.49 30.66 -33.26
N ASP A 599 -0.14 31.90 -32.88
CA ASP A 599 0.20 32.21 -31.51
C ASP A 599 -1.04 32.15 -30.58
N LEU A 600 -2.24 32.47 -31.07
CA LEU A 600 -3.49 32.22 -30.36
C LEU A 600 -3.71 30.74 -30.11
N ALA A 601 -3.51 29.89 -31.14
CA ALA A 601 -3.63 28.46 -31.00
C ALA A 601 -2.56 27.86 -30.05
N ARG A 602 -1.34 28.41 -30.02
CA ARG A 602 -0.29 28.04 -29.08
C ARG A 602 -0.62 28.47 -27.65
N LEU A 603 -1.22 29.64 -27.49
CA LEU A 603 -1.63 30.17 -26.20
C LEU A 603 -2.70 29.29 -25.56
N SER A 604 -3.68 28.82 -26.33
CA SER A 604 -4.75 27.96 -25.85
C SER A 604 -4.25 26.56 -25.39
N GLN A 605 -3.08 26.14 -25.86
CA GLN A 605 -2.40 24.90 -25.46
C GLN A 605 -1.28 25.11 -24.43
N ASN A 606 -1.18 26.30 -23.86
CA ASN A 606 -0.12 26.68 -22.92
C ASN A 606 1.32 26.47 -23.48
N LEU A 607 1.45 26.48 -24.82
CA LEU A 607 2.71 26.33 -25.56
C LEU A 607 3.40 27.66 -25.87
N LEU A 608 2.73 28.79 -25.66
CA LEU A 608 3.27 30.11 -25.91
C LEU A 608 3.91 30.69 -24.65
N LYS A 609 5.25 30.68 -24.60
CA LYS A 609 6.04 31.09 -23.42
C LYS A 609 7.20 32.00 -23.81
N GLY A 610 7.79 32.67 -22.82
CA GLY A 610 9.02 33.46 -22.94
C GLY A 610 8.94 34.58 -23.98
N GLU A 611 9.94 34.67 -24.87
CA GLU A 611 10.07 35.69 -25.89
C GLU A 611 8.89 35.69 -26.87
N ALA A 612 8.40 34.53 -27.27
CA ALA A 612 7.27 34.39 -28.18
C ALA A 612 5.98 34.99 -27.58
N LEU A 613 5.72 34.75 -26.29
CA LEU A 613 4.58 35.36 -25.60
C LEU A 613 4.71 36.89 -25.52
N THR A 614 5.91 37.38 -25.26
CA THR A 614 6.17 38.85 -25.23
C THR A 614 5.93 39.49 -26.61
N ALA A 615 6.40 38.83 -27.67
CA ALA A 615 6.19 39.28 -29.04
C ALA A 615 4.70 39.26 -29.43
N PHE A 616 3.97 38.21 -29.04
CA PHE A 616 2.53 38.09 -29.22
C PHE A 616 1.76 39.24 -28.55
N ILE A 617 2.07 39.51 -27.26
CA ILE A 617 1.41 40.60 -26.52
C ILE A 617 1.64 41.94 -27.21
N LYS A 618 2.89 42.26 -27.60
CA LYS A 618 3.20 43.53 -28.33
C LYS A 618 2.39 43.64 -29.63
N ARG A 619 2.36 42.56 -30.41
CA ARG A 619 1.64 42.51 -31.68
C ARG A 619 0.12 42.67 -31.49
N SER A 620 -0.43 42.05 -30.44
CA SER A 620 -1.86 42.12 -30.09
C SER A 620 -2.26 43.54 -29.69
N VAL A 621 -1.42 44.25 -28.91
CA VAL A 621 -1.65 45.69 -28.57
C VAL A 621 -1.64 46.55 -29.80
N ASP A 622 -0.77 46.29 -30.80
CA ASP A 622 -0.73 47.04 -32.05
C ASP A 622 -1.97 46.82 -32.95
N LEU A 623 -2.65 45.66 -32.82
CA LEU A 623 -3.88 45.36 -33.54
C LEU A 623 -5.12 46.03 -32.92
N ILE A 624 -5.07 46.39 -31.64
CA ILE A 624 -6.17 47.07 -30.93
C ILE A 624 -6.14 48.59 -31.19
N LYS A 625 -4.98 49.15 -31.55
CA LYS A 625 -4.82 50.56 -31.95
C LYS A 625 -5.31 50.79 -33.37
#